data_1bd7a3af250241e43bb2d89f3ccb97c4
#
_entry.id   1bd7a3af250241e43bb2d89f3ccb97c4
#
_cell.length_a   1.000
_cell.length_b   1.000
_cell.length_c   1.000
_cell.angle_alpha   90.00
_cell.angle_beta   90.00
_cell.angle_gamma   90.00
#
_symmetry.space_group_name_H-M   'P 1'
#
loop_
_entity.id
_entity.type
_entity.pdbx_description
1 polymer ?
#
loop_
_entity_poly.entity_id
_entity_poly.type
_entity_poly.pdbx_seq_one_letter_code
_entity_poly.pdbx_strand_id
1 'polypeptide(L)'
;VPIVIGALSAAGLYGLKPCETINNNVICTYTPETFQFMAAMCIEFTLLVLILGLTGWGKLLVEKIPNGLKAGIILGAALAAFNQVFITDFESKYMLQPISMTVAIVLCIITTFSNPFKNLGKTSKFFKFIGSLGLLPGFVIAALTAYYLKEVSFDIQWGWQMPALGSLIQKTSPFYIGFPTLEMYRDAIPLVLIGYMLLFGDLVTGTEILKDAQKHRPDEELPIDLNRSHLSVGIRNFIGAMINPFFPTQGALWTGVHVVVADKWKQGPKEMPSIFDGIGSYYLMGIPFLYFTLPFVTLMEPLMGMALALTLVLTGFACAFVGMGIPKKNSEMATALIIAFLISFNSHSLNFFIFGFNVELGPLWVSLLIGLLLSVFVDGFDEEAA
;
A
#
# COMPACT_ATOMS: atom_id res chain seq x y z
N VAL A 1 -2.98 2.19 2.32
CA VAL A 1 -4.17 2.45 3.17
C VAL A 1 -4.14 1.60 4.44
N PRO A 2 -4.02 0.26 4.41
CA PRO A 2 -3.98 -0.53 5.65
C PRO A 2 -2.88 -0.10 6.63
N ILE A 3 -1.70 0.28 6.12
CA ILE A 3 -0.58 0.80 6.91
C ILE A 3 -0.97 2.12 7.60
N VAL A 4 -1.64 3.00 6.88
CA VAL A 4 -2.10 4.30 7.41
C VAL A 4 -3.21 4.09 8.45
N ILE A 5 -4.20 3.26 8.14
CA ILE A 5 -5.27 2.93 9.09
C ILE A 5 -4.70 2.23 10.32
N GLY A 6 -3.74 1.33 10.15
CA GLY A 6 -3.06 0.68 11.25
C GLY A 6 -2.27 1.63 12.13
N ALA A 7 -1.54 2.55 11.53
CA ALA A 7 -0.80 3.59 12.26
C ALA A 7 -1.76 4.52 13.03
N LEU A 8 -2.89 4.88 12.43
CA LEU A 8 -3.94 5.70 13.05
C LEU A 8 -4.63 4.94 14.18
N SER A 9 -4.94 3.66 13.98
CA SER A 9 -5.56 2.80 14.99
C SER A 9 -4.63 2.62 16.21
N ALA A 10 -3.37 2.35 15.96
CA ALA A 10 -2.38 2.21 17.02
C ALA A 10 -2.13 3.53 17.80
N ALA A 11 -2.26 4.66 17.12
CA ALA A 11 -2.11 5.98 17.75
C ALA A 11 -3.39 6.48 18.44
N GLY A 12 -4.51 5.76 18.31
CA GLY A 12 -5.80 6.18 18.91
C GLY A 12 -6.38 7.48 18.32
N LEU A 13 -5.93 7.88 17.13
CA LEU A 13 -6.31 9.14 16.49
C LEU A 13 -7.68 9.03 15.80
N TYR A 14 -8.48 10.09 15.93
CA TYR A 14 -9.68 10.37 15.13
C TYR A 14 -10.74 9.26 15.07
N GLY A 15 -11.18 8.80 16.24
CA GLY A 15 -12.38 7.97 16.34
C GLY A 15 -12.24 6.53 15.80
N LEU A 16 -11.01 6.06 15.56
CA LEU A 16 -10.74 4.67 15.29
C LEU A 16 -10.98 3.85 16.55
N LYS A 17 -12.19 3.32 16.68
CA LYS A 17 -12.49 2.37 17.75
C LYS A 17 -11.83 1.03 17.43
N PRO A 18 -11.36 0.28 18.45
CA PRO A 18 -10.92 -1.10 18.23
C PRO A 18 -12.02 -1.89 17.55
N CYS A 19 -11.64 -2.75 16.62
CA CYS A 19 -12.58 -3.64 15.96
C CYS A 19 -13.15 -4.61 16.99
N GLU A 20 -14.47 -4.76 17.03
CA GLU A 20 -15.15 -5.70 17.92
C GLU A 20 -15.46 -7.00 17.17
N THR A 21 -15.23 -8.12 17.80
CA THR A 21 -15.60 -9.43 17.25
C THR A 21 -17.02 -9.77 17.69
N ILE A 22 -17.99 -9.65 16.79
CA ILE A 22 -19.38 -10.01 17.03
C ILE A 22 -19.71 -11.21 16.14
N ASN A 23 -20.12 -12.32 16.75
CA ASN A 23 -20.50 -13.57 16.03
C ASN A 23 -19.43 -14.07 15.05
N ASN A 24 -18.16 -14.10 15.44
CA ASN A 24 -17.01 -14.46 14.60
C ASN A 24 -16.75 -13.52 13.41
N ASN A 25 -17.42 -12.39 13.31
CA ASN A 25 -17.15 -11.34 12.34
C ASN A 25 -16.47 -10.17 13.03
N VAL A 26 -15.34 -9.73 12.49
CA VAL A 26 -14.66 -8.53 12.96
C VAL A 26 -15.35 -7.31 12.38
N ILE A 27 -16.08 -6.60 13.22
CA ILE A 27 -16.76 -5.37 12.84
C ILE A 27 -15.94 -4.18 13.31
N CYS A 28 -15.36 -3.46 12.37
CA CYS A 28 -14.68 -2.19 12.64
C CYS A 28 -15.65 -1.04 12.41
N THR A 29 -15.98 -0.31 13.45
CA THR A 29 -16.85 0.86 13.34
C THR A 29 -16.01 2.09 13.03
N TYR A 30 -16.09 2.55 11.81
CA TYR A 30 -15.45 3.81 11.39
C TYR A 30 -16.40 4.98 11.68
N THR A 31 -15.86 6.00 12.32
CA THR A 31 -16.62 7.23 12.59
C THR A 31 -16.47 8.21 11.42
N PRO A 32 -17.36 9.22 11.28
CA PRO A 32 -17.19 10.27 10.28
C PRO A 32 -15.84 10.98 10.37
N GLU A 33 -15.30 11.18 11.58
CA GLU A 33 -13.99 11.78 11.82
C GLU A 33 -12.85 11.00 11.19
N THR A 34 -12.95 9.67 11.16
CA THR A 34 -11.98 8.81 10.48
C THR A 34 -11.93 9.13 8.98
N PHE A 35 -13.09 9.23 8.35
CA PHE A 35 -13.15 9.57 6.92
C PHE A 35 -12.78 11.02 6.64
N GLN A 36 -13.09 11.95 7.55
CA GLN A 36 -12.61 13.32 7.46
C GLN A 36 -11.08 13.38 7.51
N PHE A 37 -10.45 12.66 8.43
CA PHE A 37 -8.99 12.58 8.50
C PHE A 37 -8.38 11.96 7.24
N MET A 38 -8.99 10.89 6.71
CA MET A 38 -8.57 10.29 5.44
C MET A 38 -8.72 11.27 4.27
N ALA A 39 -9.77 12.09 4.28
CA ALA A 39 -9.94 13.15 3.29
C ALA A 39 -8.87 14.23 3.42
N ALA A 40 -8.50 14.66 4.63
CA ALA A 40 -7.39 15.59 4.86
C ALA A 40 -6.09 15.05 4.24
N MET A 41 -5.75 13.83 4.56
CA MET A 41 -4.55 13.16 4.03
C MET A 41 -4.58 13.08 2.49
N CYS A 42 -5.72 12.71 1.89
CA CYS A 42 -5.84 12.61 0.44
C CYS A 42 -5.75 13.97 -0.26
N ILE A 43 -6.37 15.02 0.32
CA ILE A 43 -6.32 16.38 -0.22
C ILE A 43 -4.89 16.93 -0.17
N GLU A 44 -4.22 16.83 0.98
CA GLU A 44 -2.83 17.29 1.12
C GLU A 44 -1.87 16.51 0.22
N PHE A 45 -2.02 15.19 0.15
CA PHE A 45 -1.23 14.36 -0.76
C PHE A 45 -1.44 14.80 -2.22
N THR A 46 -2.68 15.07 -2.61
CA THR A 46 -3.00 15.59 -3.93
C THR A 46 -2.34 16.93 -4.18
N LEU A 47 -2.44 17.87 -3.25
CA LEU A 47 -1.82 19.18 -3.37
C LEU A 47 -0.30 19.08 -3.51
N LEU A 48 0.34 18.27 -2.68
CA LEU A 48 1.77 18.01 -2.76
C LEU A 48 2.17 17.47 -4.14
N VAL A 49 1.49 16.43 -4.61
CA VAL A 49 1.80 15.77 -5.88
C VAL A 49 1.53 16.71 -7.07
N LEU A 50 0.46 17.51 -7.03
CA LEU A 50 0.16 18.50 -8.07
C LEU A 50 1.22 19.62 -8.10
N ILE A 51 1.60 20.17 -6.95
CA ILE A 51 2.65 21.20 -6.86
C ILE A 51 3.96 20.65 -7.43
N LEU A 52 4.36 19.45 -7.03
CA LEU A 52 5.59 18.84 -7.50
C LEU A 52 5.56 18.50 -8.99
N GLY A 53 4.39 18.08 -9.51
CA GLY A 53 4.19 17.84 -10.93
C GLY A 53 4.22 19.11 -11.78
N LEU A 54 3.60 20.20 -11.29
CA LEU A 54 3.58 21.49 -11.98
C LEU A 54 4.94 22.19 -11.97
N THR A 55 5.67 22.10 -10.86
CA THR A 55 6.98 22.75 -10.70
C THR A 55 8.15 21.93 -11.23
N GLY A 56 7.96 20.63 -11.45
CA GLY A 56 9.04 19.69 -11.76
C GLY A 56 9.96 19.36 -10.58
N TRP A 57 9.62 19.79 -9.37
CA TRP A 57 10.46 19.63 -8.18
C TRP A 57 10.42 18.22 -7.57
N GLY A 58 9.55 17.35 -8.05
CA GLY A 58 9.43 15.99 -7.52
C GLY A 58 10.75 15.22 -7.55
N LYS A 59 11.46 15.28 -8.68
CA LYS A 59 12.79 14.68 -8.84
C LYS A 59 13.80 15.31 -7.88
N LEU A 60 13.87 16.64 -7.85
CA LEU A 60 14.80 17.39 -7.01
C LEU A 60 14.61 17.07 -5.52
N LEU A 61 13.36 17.04 -5.06
CA LEU A 61 13.04 16.73 -3.67
C LEU A 61 13.61 15.39 -3.25
N VAL A 62 13.37 14.36 -4.05
CA VAL A 62 13.80 12.99 -3.70
C VAL A 62 15.32 12.81 -3.84
N GLU A 63 15.97 13.49 -4.79
CA GLU A 63 17.43 13.46 -4.91
C GLU A 63 18.11 14.07 -3.68
N LYS A 64 17.52 15.10 -3.08
CA LYS A 64 18.06 15.80 -1.90
C LYS A 64 17.81 15.09 -0.56
N ILE A 65 16.87 14.15 -0.49
CA ILE A 65 16.63 13.41 0.75
C ILE A 65 17.73 12.36 0.95
N PRO A 66 18.36 12.30 2.15
CA PRO A 66 19.40 11.31 2.45
C PRO A 66 18.91 9.86 2.27
N ASN A 67 19.78 8.99 1.77
CA ASN A 67 19.45 7.60 1.51
C ASN A 67 19.00 6.83 2.78
N GLY A 68 19.63 7.12 3.93
CA GLY A 68 19.23 6.54 5.21
C GLY A 68 17.79 6.87 5.58
N LEU A 69 17.36 8.13 5.35
CA LEU A 69 15.97 8.54 5.62
C LEU A 69 14.99 7.90 4.64
N LYS A 70 15.29 7.89 3.34
CA LYS A 70 14.45 7.22 2.32
C LYS A 70 14.24 5.74 2.66
N ALA A 71 15.35 5.04 2.90
CA ALA A 71 15.32 3.62 3.26
C ALA A 71 14.57 3.38 4.55
N GLY A 72 14.80 4.22 5.56
CA GLY A 72 14.13 4.13 6.86
C GLY A 72 12.62 4.29 6.78
N ILE A 73 12.13 5.22 5.96
CA ILE A 73 10.69 5.40 5.72
C ILE A 73 10.08 4.16 5.06
N ILE A 74 10.75 3.62 4.03
CA ILE A 74 10.25 2.44 3.29
C ILE A 74 10.31 1.18 4.17
N LEU A 75 11.40 0.99 4.92
CA LEU A 75 11.51 -0.10 5.88
C LEU A 75 10.51 0.04 7.05
N GLY A 76 10.26 1.27 7.49
CA GLY A 76 9.22 1.57 8.49
C GLY A 76 7.83 1.16 8.02
N ALA A 77 7.51 1.43 6.75
CA ALA A 77 6.26 0.95 6.15
C ALA A 77 6.18 -0.59 6.10
N ALA A 78 7.31 -1.28 5.85
CA ALA A 78 7.37 -2.74 5.89
C ALA A 78 7.11 -3.28 7.31
N LEU A 79 7.79 -2.72 8.31
CA LEU A 79 7.59 -3.12 9.71
C LEU A 79 6.17 -2.81 10.20
N ALA A 80 5.61 -1.67 9.82
CA ALA A 80 4.23 -1.32 10.16
C ALA A 80 3.22 -2.32 9.54
N ALA A 81 3.46 -2.80 8.31
CA ALA A 81 2.62 -3.81 7.68
C ALA A 81 2.68 -5.16 8.43
N PHE A 82 3.86 -5.60 8.84
CA PHE A 82 4.01 -6.81 9.66
C PHE A 82 3.42 -6.64 11.06
N ASN A 83 3.67 -5.49 11.71
CA ASN A 83 3.09 -5.18 13.01
C ASN A 83 1.56 -5.26 12.97
N GLN A 84 0.94 -4.72 11.92
CA GLN A 84 -0.51 -4.78 11.76
C GLN A 84 -1.05 -6.20 11.71
N VAL A 85 -0.38 -7.11 10.99
CA VAL A 85 -0.87 -8.50 10.84
C VAL A 85 -0.57 -9.36 12.05
N PHE A 86 0.66 -9.27 12.60
CA PHE A 86 1.16 -10.23 13.59
C PHE A 86 1.08 -9.74 15.03
N ILE A 87 0.82 -8.44 15.27
CA ILE A 87 0.79 -7.86 16.60
C ILE A 87 -0.52 -7.13 16.85
N THR A 88 -0.79 -6.06 16.11
CA THR A 88 -1.92 -5.16 16.41
C THR A 88 -3.27 -5.81 16.15
N ASP A 89 -3.45 -6.43 15.00
CA ASP A 89 -4.70 -7.09 14.61
C ASP A 89 -4.64 -8.62 14.79
N PHE A 90 -3.67 -9.10 15.57
CA PHE A 90 -3.44 -10.52 15.75
C PHE A 90 -4.69 -11.27 16.21
N GLU A 91 -5.38 -10.77 17.22
CA GLU A 91 -6.61 -11.38 17.75
C GLU A 91 -7.76 -11.35 16.75
N SER A 92 -7.86 -10.28 15.95
CA SER A 92 -8.96 -10.09 15.01
C SER A 92 -8.76 -10.79 13.66
N LYS A 93 -7.52 -11.05 13.26
CA LYS A 93 -7.21 -11.66 11.95
C LYS A 93 -6.57 -13.03 12.09
N TYR A 94 -5.47 -13.11 12.84
CA TYR A 94 -4.72 -14.34 12.95
C TYR A 94 -5.41 -15.39 13.84
N MET A 95 -5.90 -14.98 15.00
CA MET A 95 -6.53 -15.91 15.97
C MET A 95 -7.86 -16.48 15.49
N LEU A 96 -8.58 -15.78 14.61
CA LEU A 96 -9.81 -16.30 14.01
C LEU A 96 -9.53 -17.41 13.00
N GLN A 97 -8.41 -17.36 12.29
CA GLN A 97 -8.06 -18.30 11.21
C GLN A 97 -6.56 -18.67 11.28
N PRO A 98 -6.06 -19.23 12.42
CA PRO A 98 -4.63 -19.35 12.65
C PRO A 98 -3.93 -20.31 11.70
N ILE A 99 -4.54 -21.46 11.43
CA ILE A 99 -3.91 -22.48 10.57
C ILE A 99 -4.01 -22.08 9.11
N SER A 100 -5.19 -21.68 8.66
CA SER A 100 -5.39 -21.27 7.27
C SER A 100 -4.59 -20.02 6.91
N MET A 101 -4.48 -19.04 7.81
CA MET A 101 -3.66 -17.85 7.64
C MET A 101 -2.16 -18.23 7.52
N THR A 102 -1.69 -19.11 8.37
CA THR A 102 -0.30 -19.62 8.29
C THR A 102 -0.04 -20.32 6.96
N VAL A 103 -0.95 -21.21 6.54
CA VAL A 103 -0.86 -21.89 5.24
C VAL A 103 -0.83 -20.89 4.09
N ALA A 104 -1.72 -19.88 4.12
CA ALA A 104 -1.76 -18.83 3.13
C ALA A 104 -0.42 -18.09 3.01
N ILE A 105 0.11 -17.60 4.12
CA ILE A 105 1.36 -16.83 4.17
C ILE A 105 2.54 -17.69 3.66
N VAL A 106 2.68 -18.91 4.18
CA VAL A 106 3.78 -19.81 3.79
C VAL A 106 3.72 -20.14 2.31
N LEU A 107 2.56 -20.52 1.79
CA LEU A 107 2.41 -20.84 0.36
C LEU A 107 2.66 -19.62 -0.52
N CYS A 108 2.14 -18.45 -0.16
CA CYS A 108 2.38 -17.23 -0.92
C CYS A 108 3.86 -16.82 -0.93
N ILE A 109 4.57 -16.98 0.19
CA ILE A 109 6.02 -16.74 0.23
C ILE A 109 6.76 -17.75 -0.67
N ILE A 110 6.39 -19.02 -0.61
CA ILE A 110 7.02 -20.06 -1.43
C ILE A 110 6.79 -19.78 -2.92
N THR A 111 5.57 -19.52 -3.33
CA THR A 111 5.24 -19.30 -4.76
C THR A 111 5.86 -18.02 -5.32
N THR A 112 6.01 -16.99 -4.49
CA THR A 112 6.50 -15.66 -4.94
C THR A 112 8.02 -15.52 -4.84
N PHE A 113 8.64 -15.98 -3.74
CA PHE A 113 10.03 -15.67 -3.43
C PHE A 113 10.98 -16.87 -3.48
N SER A 114 10.49 -18.12 -3.38
CA SER A 114 11.33 -19.31 -3.30
C SER A 114 12.11 -19.56 -4.59
N ASN A 115 13.44 -19.60 -4.50
CA ASN A 115 14.31 -19.97 -5.61
C ASN A 115 14.08 -21.41 -6.11
N PRO A 116 13.90 -22.43 -5.24
CA PRO A 116 13.54 -23.79 -5.68
C PRO A 116 12.25 -23.80 -6.51
N PHE A 117 11.20 -23.09 -6.07
CA PHE A 117 9.95 -23.00 -6.80
C PHE A 117 10.12 -22.32 -8.17
N LYS A 118 10.87 -21.22 -8.23
CA LYS A 118 11.19 -20.52 -9.50
C LYS A 118 11.99 -21.44 -10.46
N ASN A 119 12.91 -22.24 -9.93
CA ASN A 119 13.66 -23.20 -10.76
C ASN A 119 12.77 -24.32 -11.29
N LEU A 120 11.83 -24.84 -10.50
CA LEU A 120 10.81 -25.77 -10.97
C LEU A 120 9.95 -25.18 -12.08
N GLY A 121 9.63 -23.89 -11.99
CA GLY A 121 8.91 -23.16 -13.05
C GLY A 121 9.67 -23.05 -14.38
N LYS A 122 11.02 -23.13 -14.36
CA LYS A 122 11.83 -23.17 -15.60
C LYS A 122 11.74 -24.52 -16.31
N THR A 123 11.55 -25.61 -15.57
CA THR A 123 11.57 -26.98 -16.08
C THR A 123 10.16 -27.54 -16.35
N SER A 124 9.14 -27.06 -15.63
CA SER A 124 7.78 -27.58 -15.71
C SER A 124 6.77 -26.48 -16.04
N LYS A 125 5.96 -26.70 -17.09
CA LYS A 125 4.86 -25.81 -17.48
C LYS A 125 3.83 -25.64 -16.36
N PHE A 126 3.59 -26.69 -15.57
CA PHE A 126 2.65 -26.66 -14.45
C PHE A 126 3.11 -25.67 -13.35
N PHE A 127 4.37 -25.76 -12.90
CA PHE A 127 4.88 -24.83 -11.89
C PHE A 127 5.01 -23.41 -12.42
N LYS A 128 5.32 -23.24 -13.70
CA LYS A 128 5.28 -21.92 -14.37
C LYS A 128 3.88 -21.33 -14.33
N PHE A 129 2.86 -22.13 -14.64
CA PHE A 129 1.45 -21.69 -14.58
C PHE A 129 1.04 -21.33 -13.15
N ILE A 130 1.32 -22.17 -12.15
CA ILE A 130 1.04 -21.87 -10.73
C ILE A 130 1.71 -20.56 -10.31
N GLY A 131 2.98 -20.35 -10.66
CA GLY A 131 3.70 -19.11 -10.35
C GLY A 131 3.08 -17.87 -11.04
N SER A 132 2.52 -18.02 -12.23
CA SER A 132 1.86 -16.91 -12.94
C SER A 132 0.53 -16.47 -12.30
N LEU A 133 -0.09 -17.32 -11.48
CA LEU A 133 -1.31 -16.98 -10.73
C LEU A 133 -1.03 -16.14 -9.46
N GLY A 134 0.23 -15.86 -9.14
CA GLY A 134 0.61 -15.02 -8.00
C GLY A 134 0.14 -15.56 -6.66
N LEU A 135 -0.71 -14.82 -5.95
CA LEU A 135 -1.23 -15.18 -4.64
C LEU A 135 -2.37 -16.20 -4.67
N LEU A 136 -3.04 -16.31 -5.80
CA LEU A 136 -4.29 -17.08 -5.91
C LEU A 136 -4.15 -18.53 -5.46
N PRO A 137 -3.11 -19.30 -5.82
CA PRO A 137 -2.97 -20.68 -5.39
C PRO A 137 -2.89 -20.83 -3.88
N GLY A 138 -2.07 -20.00 -3.24
CA GLY A 138 -1.93 -19.99 -1.77
C GLY A 138 -3.23 -19.61 -1.07
N PHE A 139 -3.93 -18.60 -1.59
CA PHE A 139 -5.22 -18.16 -1.07
C PHE A 139 -6.30 -19.24 -1.19
N VAL A 140 -6.42 -19.89 -2.35
CA VAL A 140 -7.40 -20.97 -2.57
C VAL A 140 -7.14 -22.16 -1.64
N ILE A 141 -5.88 -22.61 -1.52
CA ILE A 141 -5.54 -23.72 -0.63
C ILE A 141 -5.85 -23.34 0.83
N ALA A 142 -5.53 -22.11 1.23
CA ALA A 142 -5.83 -21.63 2.56
C ALA A 142 -7.35 -21.55 2.82
N ALA A 143 -8.14 -21.09 1.86
CA ALA A 143 -9.60 -21.05 1.97
C ALA A 143 -10.20 -22.46 2.12
N LEU A 144 -9.69 -23.44 1.37
CA LEU A 144 -10.09 -24.84 1.52
C LEU A 144 -9.67 -25.41 2.89
N THR A 145 -8.48 -25.03 3.38
CA THR A 145 -8.01 -25.41 4.71
C THR A 145 -8.91 -24.83 5.80
N ALA A 146 -9.26 -23.54 5.68
CA ALA A 146 -10.15 -22.86 6.61
C ALA A 146 -11.53 -23.52 6.69
N TYR A 147 -12.07 -23.90 5.55
CA TYR A 147 -13.33 -24.63 5.46
C TYR A 147 -13.25 -26.01 6.12
N TYR A 148 -12.22 -26.79 5.77
CA TYR A 148 -12.04 -28.14 6.28
C TYR A 148 -11.83 -28.19 7.80
N LEU A 149 -11.05 -27.24 8.33
CA LEU A 149 -10.78 -27.12 9.77
C LEU A 149 -11.89 -26.38 10.53
N LYS A 150 -12.94 -25.94 9.86
CA LYS A 150 -14.05 -25.15 10.42
C LYS A 150 -13.60 -23.83 11.06
N GLU A 151 -12.49 -23.27 10.60
CA GLU A 151 -12.08 -21.92 10.96
C GLU A 151 -12.98 -20.85 10.31
N VAL A 152 -13.64 -21.23 9.20
CA VAL A 152 -14.60 -20.40 8.45
C VAL A 152 -15.83 -21.20 8.11
N SER A 153 -17.00 -20.57 8.25
CA SER A 153 -18.28 -21.06 7.74
C SER A 153 -18.73 -20.20 6.56
N PHE A 154 -19.15 -20.84 5.49
CA PHE A 154 -19.70 -20.16 4.32
C PHE A 154 -21.21 -20.24 4.34
N ASP A 155 -21.87 -19.07 4.36
CA ASP A 155 -23.32 -18.94 4.14
C ASP A 155 -23.55 -18.34 2.74
N ILE A 156 -23.57 -19.22 1.74
CA ILE A 156 -23.65 -18.80 0.34
C ILE A 156 -25.08 -18.39 0.00
N GLN A 157 -25.28 -17.10 -0.19
CA GLN A 157 -26.57 -16.54 -0.61
C GLN A 157 -26.64 -16.46 -2.15
N TRP A 158 -27.77 -16.86 -2.72
CA TRP A 158 -27.99 -16.83 -4.15
C TRP A 158 -28.77 -15.60 -4.56
N GLY A 159 -28.31 -14.93 -5.60
CA GLY A 159 -28.99 -13.76 -6.15
C GLY A 159 -28.04 -12.71 -6.72
N TRP A 160 -28.61 -11.58 -7.05
CA TRP A 160 -27.90 -10.40 -7.50
C TRP A 160 -28.02 -9.30 -6.45
N GLN A 161 -26.99 -8.51 -6.31
CA GLN A 161 -26.99 -7.31 -5.47
C GLN A 161 -26.51 -6.11 -6.25
N MET A 162 -27.00 -4.94 -5.86
CA MET A 162 -26.43 -3.67 -6.33
C MET A 162 -25.55 -3.10 -5.21
N PRO A 163 -24.29 -2.76 -5.49
CA PRO A 163 -23.43 -2.11 -4.51
C PRO A 163 -24.07 -0.82 -3.99
N ALA A 164 -24.05 -0.64 -2.68
CA ALA A 164 -24.68 0.52 -2.01
C ALA A 164 -23.82 1.80 -2.16
N LEU A 165 -23.49 2.16 -3.41
CA LEU A 165 -22.59 3.28 -3.72
C LEU A 165 -23.13 4.62 -3.17
N GLY A 166 -24.44 4.84 -3.21
CA GLY A 166 -25.05 6.03 -2.64
C GLY A 166 -24.81 6.14 -1.13
N SER A 167 -25.02 5.06 -0.40
CA SER A 167 -24.74 5.01 1.05
C SER A 167 -23.26 5.15 1.36
N LEU A 168 -22.41 4.58 0.52
CA LEU A 168 -20.96 4.72 0.66
C LEU A 168 -20.56 6.21 0.55
N ILE A 169 -21.00 6.89 -0.50
CA ILE A 169 -20.69 8.30 -0.72
C ILE A 169 -21.23 9.16 0.44
N GLN A 170 -22.48 8.91 0.87
CA GLN A 170 -23.07 9.66 1.98
C GLN A 170 -22.30 9.49 3.30
N LYS A 171 -21.67 8.32 3.53
CA LYS A 171 -20.94 8.04 4.76
C LYS A 171 -19.45 8.42 4.72
N THR A 172 -18.90 8.69 3.55
CA THR A 172 -17.45 8.86 3.40
C THR A 172 -17.03 10.16 2.70
N SER A 173 -17.88 10.72 1.86
CA SER A 173 -17.55 11.94 1.11
C SER A 173 -17.57 13.18 2.00
N PRO A 174 -16.55 14.04 1.93
CA PRO A 174 -16.50 15.31 2.67
C PRO A 174 -17.72 16.22 2.45
N PHE A 175 -18.39 16.10 1.32
CA PHE A 175 -19.61 16.87 1.03
C PHE A 175 -20.81 16.47 1.90
N TYR A 176 -20.82 15.26 2.45
CA TYR A 176 -21.90 14.76 3.31
C TYR A 176 -21.50 14.70 4.78
N ILE A 177 -20.26 14.31 5.10
CA ILE A 177 -19.80 14.16 6.48
C ILE A 177 -19.11 15.41 7.03
N GLY A 178 -18.89 16.42 6.20
CA GLY A 178 -18.13 17.63 6.52
C GLY A 178 -16.66 17.55 6.13
N PHE A 179 -16.06 18.71 5.87
CA PHE A 179 -14.64 18.82 5.53
C PHE A 179 -13.77 18.67 6.79
N PRO A 180 -12.51 18.23 6.62
CA PRO A 180 -11.55 18.09 7.70
C PRO A 180 -11.31 19.39 8.46
N THR A 181 -11.00 19.29 9.75
CA THR A 181 -10.56 20.44 10.57
C THR A 181 -9.09 20.78 10.28
N LEU A 182 -8.68 22.00 10.62
CA LEU A 182 -7.27 22.41 10.47
C LEU A 182 -6.30 21.52 11.26
N GLU A 183 -6.75 21.01 12.40
CA GLU A 183 -5.98 20.08 13.21
C GLU A 183 -5.75 18.75 12.51
N MET A 184 -6.77 18.20 11.85
CA MET A 184 -6.65 16.98 11.04
C MET A 184 -5.65 17.15 9.89
N TYR A 185 -5.63 18.30 9.23
CA TYR A 185 -4.63 18.61 8.22
C TYR A 185 -3.22 18.62 8.81
N ARG A 186 -2.99 19.35 9.90
CA ARG A 186 -1.69 19.37 10.57
C ARG A 186 -1.18 17.97 10.89
N ASP A 187 -2.04 17.11 11.40
CA ASP A 187 -1.67 15.78 11.85
C ASP A 187 -1.53 14.77 10.70
N ALA A 188 -2.11 15.09 9.53
CA ALA A 188 -1.96 14.29 8.31
C ALA A 188 -0.63 14.51 7.58
N ILE A 189 0.03 15.65 7.73
CA ILE A 189 1.27 16.01 7.01
C ILE A 189 2.35 14.91 7.08
N PRO A 190 2.71 14.32 8.25
CA PRO A 190 3.72 13.26 8.30
C PRO A 190 3.37 12.06 7.46
N LEU A 191 2.09 11.65 7.47
CA LEU A 191 1.61 10.53 6.67
C LEU A 191 1.65 10.85 5.17
N VAL A 192 1.37 12.09 4.80
CA VAL A 192 1.46 12.58 3.41
C VAL A 192 2.91 12.52 2.92
N LEU A 193 3.88 12.94 3.74
CA LEU A 193 5.30 12.87 3.39
C LEU A 193 5.77 11.43 3.23
N ILE A 194 5.39 10.54 4.15
CA ILE A 194 5.69 9.10 4.06
C ILE A 194 5.04 8.51 2.80
N GLY A 195 3.77 8.83 2.56
CA GLY A 195 3.03 8.37 1.38
C GLY A 195 3.67 8.85 0.08
N TYR A 196 4.17 10.08 0.05
CA TYR A 196 4.88 10.60 -1.12
C TYR A 196 6.21 9.88 -1.38
N MET A 197 6.98 9.56 -0.34
CA MET A 197 8.22 8.78 -0.49
C MET A 197 7.95 7.41 -1.13
N LEU A 198 6.88 6.74 -0.69
CA LEU A 198 6.46 5.47 -1.25
C LEU A 198 6.02 5.61 -2.72
N LEU A 199 5.21 6.64 -3.03
CA LEU A 199 4.80 6.94 -4.40
C LEU A 199 5.99 7.19 -5.31
N PHE A 200 6.93 8.02 -4.86
CA PHE A 200 8.07 8.39 -5.69
C PHE A 200 8.97 7.19 -5.98
N GLY A 201 9.23 6.34 -4.98
CA GLY A 201 9.99 5.10 -5.17
C GLY A 201 9.36 4.21 -6.24
N ASP A 202 8.04 4.11 -6.25
CA ASP A 202 7.31 3.34 -7.27
C ASP A 202 7.37 3.99 -8.65
N LEU A 203 7.19 5.31 -8.73
CA LEU A 203 7.29 6.05 -9.99
C LEU A 203 8.68 5.91 -10.63
N VAL A 204 9.74 6.00 -9.83
CA VAL A 204 11.11 5.79 -10.32
C VAL A 204 11.31 4.37 -10.79
N THR A 205 10.91 3.40 -10.00
CA THR A 205 11.03 1.97 -10.36
C THR A 205 10.24 1.66 -11.63
N GLY A 206 9.00 2.13 -11.73
CA GLY A 206 8.17 1.98 -12.94
C GLY A 206 8.82 2.62 -14.16
N THR A 207 9.40 3.80 -14.00
CA THR A 207 10.12 4.52 -15.07
C THR A 207 11.33 3.74 -15.56
N GLU A 208 12.13 3.17 -14.68
CA GLU A 208 13.30 2.37 -15.05
C GLU A 208 12.92 1.08 -15.77
N ILE A 209 11.81 0.43 -15.34
CA ILE A 209 11.25 -0.74 -16.04
C ILE A 209 10.85 -0.37 -17.48
N LEU A 210 10.19 0.78 -17.66
CA LEU A 210 9.77 1.24 -18.98
C LEU A 210 10.97 1.64 -19.86
N LYS A 211 11.96 2.32 -19.31
CA LYS A 211 13.20 2.64 -20.02
C LYS A 211 13.96 1.39 -20.46
N ASP A 212 14.02 0.37 -19.60
CA ASP A 212 14.62 -0.91 -19.98
C ASP A 212 13.80 -1.62 -21.06
N ALA A 213 12.48 -1.59 -20.96
CA ALA A 213 11.61 -2.14 -21.99
C ALA A 213 11.82 -1.43 -23.35
N GLN A 214 11.96 -0.11 -23.36
CA GLN A 214 12.19 0.69 -24.56
C GLN A 214 13.41 0.24 -25.37
N LYS A 215 14.47 -0.24 -24.72
CA LYS A 215 15.67 -0.75 -25.41
C LYS A 215 15.40 -1.94 -26.32
N HIS A 216 14.35 -2.70 -26.01
CA HIS A 216 13.95 -3.89 -26.78
C HIS A 216 12.98 -3.59 -27.93
N ARG A 217 12.41 -2.38 -27.97
CA ARG A 217 11.41 -1.94 -28.93
C ARG A 217 11.75 -0.56 -29.52
N PRO A 218 12.78 -0.49 -30.38
CA PRO A 218 13.16 0.77 -31.04
C PRO A 218 12.14 1.22 -32.10
N ASP A 219 11.20 0.37 -32.47
CA ASP A 219 10.13 0.64 -33.42
C ASP A 219 8.99 1.49 -32.84
N GLU A 220 8.90 1.63 -31.52
CA GLU A 220 7.85 2.37 -30.84
C GLU A 220 8.43 3.17 -29.68
N GLU A 221 8.15 4.46 -29.61
CA GLU A 221 8.63 5.35 -28.54
C GLU A 221 7.63 5.41 -27.39
N LEU A 222 8.10 5.19 -26.15
CA LEU A 222 7.32 5.36 -24.94
C LEU A 222 7.55 6.77 -24.38
N PRO A 223 6.53 7.66 -24.39
CA PRO A 223 6.65 8.99 -23.81
C PRO A 223 6.63 8.93 -22.27
N ILE A 224 7.80 8.82 -21.66
CA ILE A 224 7.97 8.73 -20.22
C ILE A 224 8.18 10.13 -19.65
N ASP A 225 7.20 10.65 -18.93
CA ASP A 225 7.26 11.96 -18.28
C ASP A 225 6.79 11.86 -16.83
N LEU A 226 7.72 12.06 -15.90
CA LEU A 226 7.45 12.00 -14.45
C LEU A 226 6.49 13.10 -13.98
N ASN A 227 6.59 14.31 -14.57
CA ASN A 227 5.70 15.41 -14.18
C ASN A 227 4.27 15.14 -14.61
N ARG A 228 4.08 14.60 -15.80
CA ARG A 228 2.76 14.18 -16.29
C ARG A 228 2.20 13.05 -15.43
N SER A 229 3.03 12.14 -14.96
CA SER A 229 2.62 11.07 -14.03
C SER A 229 2.17 11.63 -12.69
N HIS A 230 2.90 12.61 -12.13
CA HIS A 230 2.49 13.31 -10.91
C HIS A 230 1.13 14.00 -11.10
N LEU A 231 0.95 14.76 -12.18
CA LEU A 231 -0.32 15.44 -12.45
C LEU A 231 -1.49 14.45 -12.56
N SER A 232 -1.29 13.35 -13.29
CA SER A 232 -2.30 12.30 -13.43
C SER A 232 -2.68 11.69 -12.08
N VAL A 233 -1.70 11.35 -11.25
CA VAL A 233 -1.92 10.82 -9.90
C VAL A 233 -2.63 11.85 -9.02
N GLY A 234 -2.20 13.11 -9.07
CA GLY A 234 -2.80 14.19 -8.30
C GLY A 234 -4.27 14.40 -8.64
N ILE A 235 -4.62 14.56 -9.91
CA ILE A 235 -6.01 14.76 -10.35
C ILE A 235 -6.90 13.58 -9.94
N ARG A 236 -6.44 12.36 -10.17
CA ARG A 236 -7.17 11.15 -9.80
C ARG A 236 -7.43 11.07 -8.30
N ASN A 237 -6.41 11.35 -7.49
CA ASN A 237 -6.55 11.31 -6.03
C ASN A 237 -7.45 12.43 -5.52
N PHE A 238 -7.46 13.61 -6.15
CA PHE A 238 -8.38 14.67 -5.80
C PHE A 238 -9.83 14.25 -5.99
N ILE A 239 -10.16 13.71 -7.16
CA ILE A 239 -11.51 13.21 -7.44
C ILE A 239 -11.89 12.11 -6.45
N GLY A 240 -10.96 11.17 -6.18
CA GLY A 240 -11.16 10.12 -5.19
C GLY A 240 -11.44 10.68 -3.79
N ALA A 241 -10.67 11.68 -3.34
CA ALA A 241 -10.83 12.31 -2.04
C ALA A 241 -12.20 12.98 -1.87
N MET A 242 -12.75 13.54 -2.94
CA MET A 242 -14.07 14.21 -2.89
C MET A 242 -15.24 13.21 -2.89
N ILE A 243 -15.08 12.07 -3.53
CA ILE A 243 -16.15 11.06 -3.62
C ILE A 243 -16.05 10.05 -2.47
N ASN A 244 -14.88 9.47 -2.30
CA ASN A 244 -14.60 8.45 -1.30
C ASN A 244 -13.09 8.48 -0.96
N PRO A 245 -12.69 9.10 0.16
CA PRO A 245 -11.28 9.26 0.54
C PRO A 245 -10.60 7.97 1.01
N PHE A 246 -11.19 6.83 0.75
CA PHE A 246 -10.71 5.54 1.25
C PHE A 246 -9.32 5.16 0.72
N PHE A 247 -8.96 5.63 -0.48
CA PHE A 247 -7.68 5.30 -1.12
C PHE A 247 -7.01 6.53 -1.72
N PRO A 248 -5.94 7.04 -1.13
CA PRO A 248 -4.96 7.73 -1.92
C PRO A 248 -4.32 6.67 -2.84
N THR A 249 -4.77 6.61 -4.07
CA THR A 249 -4.28 5.64 -5.05
C THR A 249 -2.93 6.11 -5.58
N GLN A 250 -1.90 5.76 -4.85
CA GLN A 250 -0.55 5.88 -5.33
C GLN A 250 -0.25 4.70 -6.25
N GLY A 251 0.70 4.83 -7.09
CA GLY A 251 1.13 3.77 -7.96
C GLY A 251 1.89 2.61 -7.29
N ALA A 252 2.28 2.73 -6.02
CA ALA A 252 3.27 1.88 -5.36
C ALA A 252 3.04 0.36 -5.47
N LEU A 253 1.82 -0.09 -5.50
CA LEU A 253 1.49 -1.52 -5.62
C LEU A 253 1.38 -1.99 -7.08
N TRP A 254 1.53 -1.10 -8.05
CA TRP A 254 1.31 -1.38 -9.46
C TRP A 254 2.59 -1.69 -10.24
N THR A 255 3.75 -1.51 -9.64
CA THR A 255 5.04 -1.85 -10.28
C THR A 255 5.06 -3.30 -10.75
N GLY A 256 4.49 -4.23 -9.98
CA GLY A 256 4.35 -5.63 -10.40
C GLY A 256 3.53 -5.80 -11.68
N VAL A 257 2.46 -5.04 -11.85
CA VAL A 257 1.65 -5.05 -13.08
C VAL A 257 2.43 -4.46 -14.25
N HIS A 258 3.17 -3.36 -14.03
CA HIS A 258 4.03 -2.77 -15.05
C HIS A 258 5.09 -3.75 -15.55
N VAL A 259 5.69 -4.55 -14.65
CA VAL A 259 6.66 -5.60 -15.05
C VAL A 259 6.02 -6.59 -16.02
N VAL A 260 4.83 -7.09 -15.71
CA VAL A 260 4.12 -8.08 -16.56
C VAL A 260 3.77 -7.47 -17.91
N VAL A 261 3.22 -6.24 -17.92
CA VAL A 261 2.85 -5.55 -19.16
C VAL A 261 4.10 -5.25 -19.99
N ALA A 262 5.15 -4.72 -19.36
CA ALA A 262 6.41 -4.39 -20.04
C ALA A 262 7.09 -5.65 -20.62
N ASP A 263 7.04 -6.77 -19.91
CA ASP A 263 7.62 -8.04 -20.40
C ASP A 263 6.91 -8.52 -21.66
N LYS A 264 5.59 -8.41 -21.71
CA LYS A 264 4.81 -8.73 -22.93
C LYS A 264 5.05 -7.74 -24.06
N TRP A 265 5.15 -6.44 -23.72
CA TRP A 265 5.43 -5.40 -24.72
C TRP A 265 6.83 -5.59 -25.37
N LYS A 266 7.85 -5.99 -24.60
CA LYS A 266 9.18 -6.36 -25.12
C LYS A 266 9.15 -7.46 -26.17
N GLN A 267 8.18 -8.38 -26.09
CA GLN A 267 8.05 -9.51 -27.01
C GLN A 267 7.47 -9.12 -28.39
N GLY A 268 7.01 -7.89 -28.52
CA GLY A 268 6.54 -7.32 -29.78
C GLY A 268 5.03 -7.23 -29.93
N PRO A 269 4.54 -6.62 -31.02
CA PRO A 269 3.11 -6.31 -31.23
C PRO A 269 2.20 -7.55 -31.24
N LYS A 270 2.74 -8.71 -31.59
CA LYS A 270 1.94 -9.95 -31.66
C LYS A 270 1.50 -10.47 -30.31
N GLU A 271 2.24 -10.12 -29.23
CA GLU A 271 1.92 -10.55 -27.87
C GLU A 271 1.00 -9.57 -27.13
N MET A 272 0.86 -8.34 -27.63
CA MET A 272 0.01 -7.31 -27.02
C MET A 272 -1.47 -7.67 -26.89
N PRO A 273 -2.09 -8.37 -27.88
CA PRO A 273 -3.50 -8.77 -27.76
C PRO A 273 -3.79 -9.57 -26.49
N SER A 274 -2.84 -10.42 -26.04
CA SER A 274 -3.00 -11.22 -24.83
C SER A 274 -3.20 -10.39 -23.56
N ILE A 275 -2.61 -9.19 -23.52
CA ILE A 275 -2.78 -8.24 -22.38
C ILE A 275 -4.17 -7.61 -22.44
N PHE A 276 -4.59 -7.14 -23.62
CA PHE A 276 -5.90 -6.53 -23.80
C PHE A 276 -7.03 -7.53 -23.57
N ASP A 277 -6.86 -8.78 -24.00
CA ASP A 277 -7.81 -9.86 -23.72
C ASP A 277 -7.95 -10.13 -22.22
N GLY A 278 -6.82 -10.14 -21.47
CA GLY A 278 -6.82 -10.30 -20.02
C GLY A 278 -7.50 -9.12 -19.31
N ILE A 279 -7.21 -7.90 -19.70
CA ILE A 279 -7.83 -6.68 -19.14
C ILE A 279 -9.32 -6.66 -19.48
N GLY A 280 -9.68 -6.94 -20.74
CA GLY A 280 -11.06 -7.00 -21.19
C GLY A 280 -11.87 -8.05 -20.43
N SER A 281 -11.33 -9.24 -20.25
CA SER A 281 -11.97 -10.31 -19.48
C SER A 281 -12.20 -9.91 -18.01
N TYR A 282 -11.22 -9.24 -17.40
CA TYR A 282 -11.36 -8.75 -16.03
C TYR A 282 -12.50 -7.73 -15.89
N TYR A 283 -12.58 -6.74 -16.78
CA TYR A 283 -13.62 -5.72 -16.72
C TYR A 283 -15.00 -6.23 -17.14
N LEU A 284 -15.08 -7.08 -18.16
CA LEU A 284 -16.37 -7.55 -18.70
C LEU A 284 -16.97 -8.70 -17.87
N MET A 285 -16.13 -9.57 -17.30
CA MET A 285 -16.58 -10.75 -16.60
C MET A 285 -16.24 -10.70 -15.10
N GLY A 286 -15.01 -10.34 -14.76
CA GLY A 286 -14.54 -10.37 -13.36
C GLY A 286 -15.27 -9.37 -12.47
N ILE A 287 -15.34 -8.10 -12.85
CA ILE A 287 -16.00 -7.06 -12.04
C ILE A 287 -17.50 -7.35 -11.83
N PRO A 288 -18.32 -7.67 -12.85
CA PRO A 288 -19.71 -8.01 -12.63
C PRO A 288 -19.91 -9.17 -11.66
N PHE A 289 -19.13 -10.23 -11.78
CA PHE A 289 -19.22 -11.35 -10.83
C PHE A 289 -18.79 -10.97 -9.43
N LEU A 290 -17.68 -10.24 -9.29
CA LEU A 290 -17.13 -9.84 -7.99
C LEU A 290 -18.07 -8.93 -7.18
N TYR A 291 -18.80 -8.04 -7.84
CA TYR A 291 -19.55 -6.99 -7.15
C TYR A 291 -21.07 -7.16 -7.21
N PHE A 292 -21.59 -7.88 -8.19
CA PHE A 292 -23.04 -7.96 -8.40
C PHE A 292 -23.64 -9.34 -8.06
N THR A 293 -22.83 -10.39 -7.92
CA THR A 293 -23.35 -11.72 -7.57
C THR A 293 -23.19 -12.02 -6.08
N LEU A 294 -24.30 -12.26 -5.39
CA LEU A 294 -24.31 -12.63 -3.97
C LEU A 294 -23.48 -13.88 -3.68
N PRO A 295 -23.55 -14.97 -4.47
CA PRO A 295 -22.75 -16.15 -4.20
C PRO A 295 -21.25 -15.87 -4.10
N PHE A 296 -20.73 -15.00 -4.96
CA PHE A 296 -19.32 -14.66 -4.93
C PHE A 296 -18.98 -13.72 -3.75
N VAL A 297 -19.84 -12.73 -3.50
CA VAL A 297 -19.63 -11.77 -2.40
C VAL A 297 -19.67 -12.51 -1.05
N THR A 298 -20.68 -13.35 -0.83
CA THR A 298 -20.82 -14.11 0.43
C THR A 298 -19.77 -15.20 0.59
N LEU A 299 -19.22 -15.75 -0.51
CA LEU A 299 -18.08 -16.63 -0.48
C LEU A 299 -16.81 -15.90 -0.03
N MET A 300 -16.61 -14.67 -0.49
CA MET A 300 -15.41 -13.89 -0.20
C MET A 300 -15.43 -13.19 1.16
N GLU A 301 -16.60 -12.88 1.67
CA GLU A 301 -16.79 -12.15 2.94
C GLU A 301 -15.98 -12.71 4.10
N PRO A 302 -16.08 -14.02 4.47
CA PRO A 302 -15.34 -14.59 5.58
C PRO A 302 -13.83 -14.74 5.29
N LEU A 303 -13.40 -14.61 4.04
CA LEU A 303 -11.99 -14.69 3.62
C LEU A 303 -11.32 -13.31 3.52
N MET A 304 -12.05 -12.21 3.70
CA MET A 304 -11.52 -10.86 3.53
C MET A 304 -10.37 -10.56 4.48
N GLY A 305 -10.44 -11.00 5.74
CA GLY A 305 -9.37 -10.84 6.71
C GLY A 305 -8.06 -11.48 6.25
N MET A 306 -8.14 -12.70 5.72
CA MET A 306 -7.01 -13.43 5.15
C MET A 306 -6.44 -12.73 3.92
N ALA A 307 -7.29 -12.28 2.98
CA ALA A 307 -6.86 -11.58 1.78
C ALA A 307 -6.13 -10.28 2.13
N LEU A 308 -6.64 -9.53 3.11
CA LEU A 308 -6.02 -8.31 3.60
C LEU A 308 -4.66 -8.58 4.28
N ALA A 309 -4.59 -9.58 5.15
CA ALA A 309 -3.36 -9.97 5.81
C ALA A 309 -2.27 -10.40 4.81
N LEU A 310 -2.62 -11.21 3.81
CA LEU A 310 -1.70 -11.60 2.74
C LEU A 310 -1.19 -10.40 1.96
N THR A 311 -2.06 -9.46 1.61
CA THR A 311 -1.68 -8.24 0.90
C THR A 311 -0.72 -7.41 1.73
N LEU A 312 -0.96 -7.26 3.03
CA LEU A 312 -0.08 -6.54 3.96
C LEU A 312 1.29 -7.21 4.09
N VAL A 313 1.33 -8.52 4.28
CA VAL A 313 2.58 -9.27 4.41
C VAL A 313 3.43 -9.13 3.15
N LEU A 314 2.84 -9.29 1.97
CA LEU A 314 3.58 -9.17 0.71
C LEU A 314 4.02 -7.75 0.40
N THR A 315 3.19 -6.76 0.71
CA THR A 315 3.59 -5.34 0.64
C THR A 315 4.75 -5.07 1.59
N GLY A 316 4.69 -5.62 2.80
CA GLY A 316 5.78 -5.55 3.77
C GLY A 316 7.09 -6.12 3.21
N PHE A 317 7.06 -7.30 2.60
CA PHE A 317 8.24 -7.89 1.95
C PHE A 317 8.75 -7.05 0.78
N ALA A 318 7.86 -6.54 -0.07
CA ALA A 318 8.24 -5.69 -1.20
C ALA A 318 8.92 -4.39 -0.71
N CYS A 319 8.34 -3.72 0.28
CA CYS A 319 8.92 -2.53 0.89
C CYS A 319 10.26 -2.85 1.57
N ALA A 320 10.36 -3.96 2.30
CA ALA A 320 11.62 -4.36 2.93
C ALA A 320 12.72 -4.60 1.88
N PHE A 321 12.40 -5.29 0.81
CA PHE A 321 13.35 -5.54 -0.29
C PHE A 321 13.85 -4.23 -0.93
N VAL A 322 12.93 -3.31 -1.26
CA VAL A 322 13.29 -2.01 -1.83
C VAL A 322 14.08 -1.17 -0.82
N GLY A 323 13.60 -1.09 0.42
CA GLY A 323 14.25 -0.29 1.47
C GLY A 323 15.67 -0.76 1.80
N MET A 324 15.93 -2.06 1.81
CA MET A 324 17.28 -2.61 2.00
C MET A 324 18.22 -2.38 0.81
N GLY A 325 17.68 -2.15 -0.39
CA GLY A 325 18.48 -1.90 -1.59
C GLY A 325 18.93 -0.45 -1.77
N ILE A 326 18.39 0.51 -0.99
CA ILE A 326 18.73 1.93 -1.11
C ILE A 326 20.07 2.30 -0.46
N PRO A 327 20.36 1.85 0.80
CA PRO A 327 21.58 2.22 1.48
C PRO A 327 22.83 1.65 0.78
N LYS A 328 23.82 2.51 0.59
CA LYS A 328 25.11 2.14 -0.01
C LYS A 328 26.21 1.98 1.04
N LYS A 329 26.04 2.64 2.20
CA LYS A 329 27.00 2.67 3.32
C LYS A 329 26.38 2.02 4.55
N ASN A 330 27.23 1.48 5.44
CA ASN A 330 26.76 0.90 6.71
C ASN A 330 26.11 1.96 7.63
N SER A 331 26.56 3.20 7.57
CA SER A 331 25.95 4.32 8.29
C SER A 331 24.50 4.54 7.86
N GLU A 332 24.27 4.62 6.54
CA GLU A 332 22.93 4.77 5.96
C GLU A 332 22.00 3.61 6.36
N MET A 333 22.53 2.39 6.41
CA MET A 333 21.75 1.22 6.84
C MET A 333 21.40 1.30 8.33
N ALA A 334 22.34 1.70 9.19
CA ALA A 334 22.09 1.88 10.62
C ALA A 334 21.02 2.95 10.86
N THR A 335 21.15 4.09 10.21
CA THR A 335 20.18 5.18 10.24
C THR A 335 18.81 4.70 9.75
N ALA A 336 18.75 3.98 8.64
CA ALA A 336 17.51 3.44 8.09
C ALA A 336 16.79 2.50 9.05
N LEU A 337 17.52 1.61 9.73
CA LEU A 337 16.92 0.68 10.71
C LEU A 337 16.36 1.42 11.92
N ILE A 338 17.08 2.42 12.46
CA ILE A 338 16.60 3.22 13.59
C ILE A 338 15.32 3.98 13.20
N ILE A 339 15.32 4.63 12.04
CA ILE A 339 14.15 5.38 11.53
C ILE A 339 12.96 4.44 11.31
N ALA A 340 13.20 3.28 10.71
CA ALA A 340 12.17 2.28 10.47
C ALA A 340 11.52 1.82 11.79
N PHE A 341 12.33 1.60 12.80
CA PHE A 341 11.84 1.24 14.14
C PHE A 341 11.04 2.38 14.78
N LEU A 342 11.54 3.61 14.73
CA LEU A 342 10.84 4.78 15.26
C LEU A 342 9.48 4.99 14.57
N ILE A 343 9.42 4.91 13.25
CA ILE A 343 8.14 5.07 12.50
C ILE A 343 7.13 3.99 12.88
N SER A 344 7.59 2.77 13.15
CA SER A 344 6.70 1.63 13.36
C SER A 344 6.25 1.46 14.81
N PHE A 345 7.07 1.87 15.78
CA PHE A 345 6.86 1.54 17.18
C PHE A 345 6.87 2.75 18.13
N ASN A 346 7.23 3.95 17.67
CA ASN A 346 7.17 5.13 18.52
C ASN A 346 5.72 5.53 18.77
N SER A 347 5.33 5.56 20.04
CA SER A 347 4.02 6.01 20.53
C SER A 347 4.09 7.34 21.31
N HIS A 348 5.28 7.93 21.43
CA HIS A 348 5.48 9.13 22.23
C HIS A 348 5.35 10.40 21.40
N SER A 349 4.54 11.34 21.87
CA SER A 349 4.48 12.72 21.38
C SER A 349 5.45 13.60 22.17
N LEU A 350 5.91 14.67 21.54
CA LEU A 350 6.70 15.72 22.19
C LEU A 350 5.83 16.97 22.40
N ASN A 351 5.76 17.42 23.64
CA ASN A 351 5.09 18.66 24.01
C ASN A 351 6.15 19.70 24.38
N PHE A 352 6.12 20.85 23.72
CA PHE A 352 7.00 21.96 24.05
C PHE A 352 6.28 23.29 23.96
N PHE A 353 6.76 24.23 24.74
CA PHE A 353 6.19 25.56 24.85
C PHE A 353 7.07 26.54 24.07
N ILE A 354 6.53 27.11 22.97
CA ILE A 354 7.23 28.09 22.15
C ILE A 354 6.38 29.34 22.00
N PHE A 355 6.95 30.51 22.29
CA PHE A 355 6.31 31.81 22.13
C PHE A 355 4.91 31.94 22.76
N GLY A 356 4.66 31.28 23.87
CA GLY A 356 3.36 31.33 24.57
C GLY A 356 2.34 30.29 24.09
N PHE A 357 2.69 29.41 23.15
CA PHE A 357 1.84 28.35 22.64
C PHE A 357 2.37 26.97 23.02
N ASN A 358 1.47 26.09 23.46
CA ASN A 358 1.76 24.66 23.58
C ASN A 358 1.73 24.05 22.20
N VAL A 359 2.87 23.51 21.76
CA VAL A 359 2.98 22.77 20.50
C VAL A 359 3.16 21.29 20.83
N GLU A 360 2.22 20.47 20.39
CA GLU A 360 2.31 19.02 20.46
C GLU A 360 2.70 18.45 19.09
N LEU A 361 3.81 17.72 19.05
CA LEU A 361 4.21 16.93 17.90
C LEU A 361 3.86 15.47 18.13
N GLY A 362 2.99 14.95 17.30
CA GLY A 362 2.60 13.53 17.32
C GLY A 362 3.78 12.58 17.06
N PRO A 363 3.63 11.28 17.36
CA PRO A 363 4.72 10.29 17.28
C PRO A 363 5.41 10.21 15.92
N LEU A 364 4.65 10.34 14.83
CA LEU A 364 5.21 10.31 13.47
C LEU A 364 6.07 11.55 13.15
N TRP A 365 5.65 12.73 13.61
CA TRP A 365 6.46 13.94 13.48
C TRP A 365 7.79 13.80 14.22
N VAL A 366 7.75 13.28 15.46
CA VAL A 366 8.92 13.00 16.26
C VAL A 366 9.87 12.04 15.53
N SER A 367 9.32 10.95 14.99
CA SER A 367 10.10 9.93 14.27
C SER A 367 10.75 10.49 13.01
N LEU A 368 10.04 11.30 12.22
CA LEU A 368 10.58 11.92 11.02
C LEU A 368 11.65 12.97 11.33
N LEU A 369 11.46 13.80 12.36
CA LEU A 369 12.43 14.81 12.75
C LEU A 369 13.71 14.17 13.30
N ILE A 370 13.59 13.17 14.18
CA ILE A 370 14.74 12.40 14.66
C ILE A 370 15.43 11.72 13.48
N GLY A 371 14.67 11.14 12.57
CA GLY A 371 15.19 10.49 11.37
C GLY A 371 15.98 11.43 10.48
N LEU A 372 15.45 12.63 10.26
CA LEU A 372 16.13 13.66 9.47
C LEU A 372 17.45 14.11 10.17
N LEU A 373 17.39 14.37 11.47
CA LEU A 373 18.59 14.74 12.24
C LEU A 373 19.63 13.63 12.20
N LEU A 374 19.27 12.38 12.43
CA LEU A 374 20.18 11.24 12.34
C LEU A 374 20.82 11.13 10.96
N SER A 375 20.03 11.25 9.89
CA SER A 375 20.55 11.18 8.53
C SER A 375 21.54 12.29 8.22
N VAL A 376 21.27 13.51 8.68
CA VAL A 376 22.18 14.64 8.48
C VAL A 376 23.46 14.48 9.28
N PHE A 377 23.40 14.06 10.56
CA PHE A 377 24.57 13.94 11.41
C PHE A 377 25.41 12.68 11.15
N VAL A 378 24.78 11.57 10.75
CA VAL A 378 25.45 10.28 10.58
C VAL A 378 25.88 10.07 9.13
N ASP A 379 25.01 10.38 8.18
CA ASP A 379 25.26 10.14 6.75
C ASP A 379 25.89 11.35 6.05
N GLY A 380 25.68 12.57 6.58
CA GLY A 380 26.04 13.82 5.93
C GLY A 380 25.10 14.16 4.77
N PHE A 381 25.32 15.30 4.15
CA PHE A 381 24.74 15.60 2.84
C PHE A 381 25.65 14.98 1.78
N ASP A 382 25.12 14.11 0.91
CA ASP A 382 25.90 13.57 -0.20
C ASP A 382 26.35 14.72 -1.09
N GLU A 383 27.67 14.99 -1.13
CA GLU A 383 28.27 16.00 -2.01
C GLU A 383 28.21 15.61 -3.49
N GLU A 384 27.84 14.37 -3.83
CA GLU A 384 27.72 13.90 -5.22
C GLU A 384 26.44 14.38 -5.95
N ALA A 385 25.59 15.17 -5.29
CA ALA A 385 24.33 15.70 -5.87
C ALA A 385 24.45 17.22 -6.21
N ALA A 386 25.67 17.78 -6.29
CA ALA A 386 25.90 19.16 -6.69
C ALA A 386 26.34 19.25 -8.16
#